data_52b9199fadcef4ec53706401de4f4c97
#
_entry.id   52b9199fadcef4ec53706401de4f4c97
#
_cell.length_a   1.000
_cell.length_b   1.000
_cell.length_c   1.000
_cell.angle_alpha   90.00
_cell.angle_beta   90.00
_cell.angle_gamma   90.00
#
_symmetry.space_group_name_H-M   'P 1'
#
loop_
_entity.id
_entity.type
_entity.pdbx_description
1 polymer ?
#
loop_
_entity_poly.entity_id
_entity_poly.type
_entity_poly.pdbx_seq_one_letter_code
_entity_poly.pdbx_strand_id
1 'polypeptide(L)'
;MPPDPDSKRLVRLDGLAVRRRRHDQGWSLRDLVAAIQEACFASSGLRRTLTPNQIQAIEEREERVAYDDLLLLCDGLACDPSDLIAEGELSSARRGRMLH
;
A
#
# COMPACT_ATOMS: atom_id res chain seq x y z
N MET A 1 15.59 3.96 -20.80
CA MET A 1 14.14 3.89 -20.84
C MET A 1 13.53 4.70 -19.69
N PRO A 2 12.60 5.57 -19.95
CA PRO A 2 12.04 6.35 -18.86
C PRO A 2 11.23 5.46 -17.91
N PRO A 3 11.20 5.80 -16.63
CA PRO A 3 10.40 5.04 -15.69
C PRO A 3 8.92 5.18 -16.01
N ASP A 4 8.16 4.16 -15.65
CA ASP A 4 6.71 4.19 -15.78
C ASP A 4 6.16 5.35 -14.95
N PRO A 5 5.46 6.32 -15.56
CA PRO A 5 4.91 7.43 -14.78
C PRO A 5 3.92 6.98 -13.70
N ASP A 6 3.26 5.86 -13.91
CA ASP A 6 2.29 5.37 -12.92
C ASP A 6 2.97 4.85 -11.66
N SER A 7 4.19 4.29 -11.78
CA SER A 7 4.87 3.76 -10.60
C SER A 7 5.33 4.86 -9.65
N LYS A 8 5.49 6.09 -10.15
CA LYS A 8 5.87 7.25 -9.35
C LYS A 8 4.68 8.08 -8.90
N ARG A 9 3.49 7.73 -9.35
CA ARG A 9 2.29 8.43 -8.96
C ARG A 9 2.08 8.30 -7.46
N LEU A 10 1.78 9.42 -6.82
CA LEU A 10 1.47 9.42 -5.39
C LEU A 10 -0.01 9.16 -5.18
N VAL A 11 -0.31 8.28 -4.26
CA VAL A 11 -1.69 7.95 -3.91
C VAL A 11 -1.87 8.07 -2.41
N ARG A 12 -3.05 8.45 -1.99
CA ARG A 12 -3.38 8.53 -0.58
C ARG A 12 -4.06 7.22 -0.17
N LEU A 13 -3.58 6.64 0.91
CA LEU A 13 -4.11 5.38 1.43
C LEU A 13 -5.02 5.64 2.61
N ASP A 14 -5.94 4.72 2.82
CA ASP A 14 -6.77 4.71 4.02
C ASP A 14 -5.94 4.08 5.14
N GLY A 15 -5.41 4.92 6.02
CA GLY A 15 -4.56 4.47 7.12
C GLY A 15 -5.25 3.50 8.05
N LEU A 16 -6.55 3.69 8.27
CA LEU A 16 -7.34 2.78 9.11
C LEU A 16 -7.44 1.40 8.49
N ALA A 17 -7.59 1.32 7.17
CA ALA A 17 -7.65 0.03 6.48
C ALA A 17 -6.32 -0.72 6.61
N VAL A 18 -5.20 -0.02 6.46
CA VAL A 18 -3.88 -0.61 6.63
C VAL A 18 -3.72 -1.14 8.05
N ARG A 19 -4.05 -0.30 9.04
CA ARG A 19 -3.92 -0.65 10.44
C ARG A 19 -4.80 -1.83 10.81
N ARG A 20 -6.03 -1.83 10.33
CA ARG A 20 -6.98 -2.89 10.63
C ARG A 20 -6.51 -4.23 10.10
N ARG A 21 -6.01 -4.25 8.87
CA ARG A 21 -5.49 -5.48 8.28
C ARG A 21 -4.26 -5.99 9.03
N ARG A 22 -3.40 -5.07 9.46
CA ARG A 22 -2.22 -5.44 10.25
C ARG A 22 -2.65 -6.05 11.57
N HIS A 23 -3.61 -5.43 12.25
CA HIS A 23 -4.13 -5.93 13.54
C HIS A 23 -4.84 -7.27 13.38
N ASP A 24 -5.54 -7.48 12.29
CA ASP A 24 -6.20 -8.75 12.03
C ASP A 24 -5.20 -9.90 11.94
N GLN A 25 -3.98 -9.62 11.51
CA GLN A 25 -2.92 -10.61 11.49
C GLN A 25 -2.20 -10.75 12.84
N GLY A 26 -2.49 -9.86 13.78
CA GLY A 26 -1.78 -9.83 15.05
C GLY A 26 -0.37 -9.28 14.93
N TRP A 27 -0.11 -8.44 13.93
CA TRP A 27 1.24 -7.97 13.62
C TRP A 27 1.54 -6.62 14.23
N SER A 28 2.78 -6.46 14.71
CA SER A 28 3.35 -5.15 15.00
C SER A 28 3.77 -4.49 13.69
N LEU A 29 4.23 -3.23 13.77
CA LEU A 29 4.77 -2.56 12.59
C LEU A 29 5.95 -3.34 12.01
N ARG A 30 6.82 -3.85 12.87
CA ARG A 30 7.98 -4.61 12.43
C ARG A 30 7.59 -5.93 11.77
N ASP A 31 6.54 -6.56 12.27
CA ASP A 31 6.02 -7.79 11.66
C ASP A 31 5.55 -7.53 10.23
N LEU A 32 4.88 -6.40 10.02
CA LEU A 32 4.43 -6.03 8.68
C LEU A 32 5.63 -5.75 7.78
N VAL A 33 6.65 -5.05 8.28
CA VAL A 33 7.87 -4.80 7.51
C VAL A 33 8.47 -6.11 7.02
N ALA A 34 8.58 -7.09 7.91
CA ALA A 34 9.12 -8.41 7.56
C ALA A 34 8.24 -9.13 6.55
N ALA A 35 6.92 -9.05 6.72
CA ALA A 35 5.98 -9.68 5.80
C ALA A 35 6.09 -9.10 4.41
N ILE A 36 6.22 -7.77 4.30
CA ILE A 36 6.40 -7.10 3.01
C ILE A 36 7.68 -7.58 2.34
N GLN A 37 8.78 -7.64 3.11
CA GLN A 37 10.06 -8.06 2.58
C GLN A 37 10.02 -9.48 2.05
N GLU A 38 9.40 -10.38 2.80
CA GLU A 38 9.30 -11.77 2.38
C GLU A 38 8.40 -11.94 1.16
N ALA A 39 7.29 -11.24 1.13
CA ALA A 39 6.39 -11.30 -0.01
C ALA A 39 7.06 -10.77 -1.27
N CYS A 40 7.80 -9.67 -1.16
CA CYS A 40 8.54 -9.11 -2.27
C CYS A 40 9.61 -10.09 -2.77
N PHE A 41 10.32 -10.71 -1.85
CA PHE A 41 11.34 -11.68 -2.23
C PHE A 41 10.72 -12.89 -2.95
N ALA A 42 9.59 -13.36 -2.47
CA ALA A 42 8.91 -14.51 -3.06
C ALA A 42 8.44 -14.22 -4.49
N SER A 43 8.00 -12.99 -4.75
CA SER A 43 7.45 -12.64 -6.06
C SER A 43 8.48 -12.16 -7.07
N SER A 44 9.55 -11.49 -6.61
CA SER A 44 10.50 -10.84 -7.51
C SER A 44 11.96 -11.21 -7.26
N GLY A 45 12.26 -11.89 -6.17
CA GLY A 45 13.64 -12.16 -5.77
C GLY A 45 14.34 -10.98 -5.12
N LEU A 46 13.63 -9.87 -4.92
CA LEU A 46 14.17 -8.66 -4.30
C LEU A 46 13.65 -8.54 -2.88
N ARG A 47 14.49 -8.00 -1.99
CA ARG A 47 14.11 -7.82 -0.58
C ARG A 47 13.73 -6.37 -0.30
N ARG A 48 12.75 -5.87 -1.02
CA ARG A 48 12.24 -4.52 -0.80
C ARG A 48 11.19 -4.52 0.28
N THR A 49 11.15 -3.44 1.05
CA THR A 49 10.14 -3.26 2.08
C THR A 49 10.01 -1.78 2.41
N LEU A 50 9.10 -1.46 3.31
CA LEU A 50 8.93 -0.12 3.85
C LEU A 50 9.51 -0.11 5.26
N THR A 51 9.85 1.09 5.76
CA THR A 51 10.32 1.24 7.14
C THR A 51 9.12 1.30 8.07
N PRO A 52 9.31 0.96 9.36
CA PRO A 52 8.22 1.12 10.33
C PRO A 52 7.68 2.55 10.39
N ASN A 53 8.57 3.55 10.24
CA ASN A 53 8.15 4.95 10.25
C ASN A 53 7.26 5.29 9.06
N GLN A 54 7.58 4.73 7.88
CA GLN A 54 6.75 4.94 6.70
C GLN A 54 5.35 4.36 6.90
N ILE A 55 5.28 3.15 7.43
CA ILE A 55 3.99 2.51 7.69
C ILE A 55 3.20 3.30 8.73
N GLN A 56 3.87 3.74 9.79
CA GLN A 56 3.21 4.52 10.83
C GLN A 56 2.67 5.83 10.26
N ALA A 57 3.42 6.50 9.40
CA ALA A 57 2.97 7.73 8.77
C ALA A 57 1.73 7.49 7.91
N ILE A 58 1.68 6.37 7.21
CA ILE A 58 0.51 5.98 6.42
C ILE A 58 -0.69 5.76 7.33
N GLU A 59 -0.52 5.00 8.41
CA GLU A 59 -1.61 4.64 9.30
C GLU A 59 -2.17 5.83 10.08
N GLU A 60 -1.30 6.72 10.54
CA GLU A 60 -1.69 7.81 11.41
C GLU A 60 -1.95 9.12 10.69
N ARG A 61 -1.19 9.42 9.63
CA ARG A 61 -1.27 10.71 8.94
C ARG A 61 -1.78 10.59 7.52
N GLU A 62 -2.02 9.38 7.06
CA GLU A 62 -2.50 9.12 5.69
C GLU A 62 -1.63 9.82 4.64
N GLU A 63 -0.33 9.77 4.83
CA GLU A 63 0.59 10.38 3.88
C GLU A 63 0.48 9.69 2.53
N ARG A 64 0.65 10.47 1.47
CA ARG A 64 0.67 9.92 0.13
C ARG A 64 1.93 9.12 -0.09
N VAL A 65 1.81 8.02 -0.79
CA VAL A 65 2.94 7.14 -1.09
C VAL A 65 2.99 6.88 -2.59
N ALA A 66 4.17 6.51 -3.07
CA ALA A 66 4.30 6.08 -4.45
C ALA A 66 3.49 4.80 -4.67
N TYR A 67 2.96 4.64 -5.88
CA TYR A 67 2.17 3.46 -6.21
C TYR A 67 2.95 2.17 -5.99
N ASP A 68 4.26 2.19 -6.24
CA ASP A 68 5.12 1.03 -5.99
C ASP A 68 5.11 0.64 -4.51
N ASP A 69 5.11 1.64 -3.61
CA ASP A 69 5.06 1.37 -2.19
C ASP A 69 3.71 0.78 -1.77
N LEU A 70 2.63 1.25 -2.42
CA LEU A 70 1.31 0.65 -2.22
C LEU A 70 1.33 -0.82 -2.60
N LEU A 71 1.97 -1.17 -3.71
CA LEU A 71 2.04 -2.57 -4.13
C LEU A 71 2.82 -3.42 -3.13
N LEU A 72 3.86 -2.87 -2.53
CA LEU A 72 4.60 -3.56 -1.48
C LEU A 72 3.69 -3.86 -0.28
N LEU A 73 2.91 -2.88 0.14
CA LEU A 73 1.94 -3.08 1.22
C LEU A 73 0.94 -4.17 0.88
N CYS A 74 0.41 -4.14 -0.34
CA CYS A 74 -0.56 -5.13 -0.78
C CYS A 74 0.02 -6.53 -0.75
N ASP A 75 1.27 -6.68 -1.20
CA ASP A 75 1.94 -7.97 -1.16
C ASP A 75 2.07 -8.48 0.27
N GLY A 76 2.49 -7.61 1.20
CA GLY A 76 2.66 -8.01 2.59
C GLY A 76 1.35 -8.32 3.30
N LEU A 77 0.29 -7.57 2.98
CA LEU A 77 -1.02 -7.76 3.59
C LEU A 77 -1.91 -8.75 2.83
N ALA A 78 -1.45 -9.23 1.68
CA ALA A 78 -2.19 -10.16 0.82
C ALA A 78 -3.57 -9.61 0.45
N CYS A 79 -3.60 -8.38 -0.06
CA CYS A 79 -4.83 -7.71 -0.44
C CYS A 79 -4.64 -6.95 -1.75
N ASP A 80 -5.73 -6.40 -2.28
CA ASP A 80 -5.70 -5.62 -3.51
C ASP A 80 -5.45 -4.15 -3.22
N PRO A 81 -4.87 -3.40 -4.17
CA PRO A 81 -4.68 -1.96 -3.99
C PRO A 81 -5.97 -1.22 -3.64
N SER A 82 -7.10 -1.64 -4.21
CA SER A 82 -8.39 -0.99 -3.94
C SER A 82 -8.82 -1.14 -2.48
N ASP A 83 -8.29 -2.12 -1.77
CA ASP A 83 -8.61 -2.33 -0.36
C ASP A 83 -7.94 -1.30 0.53
N LEU A 84 -6.86 -0.69 0.06
CA LEU A 84 -6.06 0.24 0.86
C LEU A 84 -6.15 1.68 0.39
N ILE A 85 -6.59 1.93 -0.83
CA ILE A 85 -6.68 3.30 -1.36
C ILE A 85 -7.80 4.05 -0.66
N ALA A 86 -7.53 5.30 -0.29
CA ALA A 86 -8.54 6.14 0.37
C ALA A 86 -9.76 6.31 -0.54
N GLU A 87 -10.92 6.37 0.07
CA GLU A 87 -12.20 6.39 -0.66
C GLU A 87 -12.27 7.51 -1.68
N GLY A 88 -11.77 8.69 -1.34
CA GLY A 88 -11.77 9.81 -2.26
C GLY A 88 -10.98 9.54 -3.54
N GLU A 89 -9.83 8.90 -3.41
CA GLU A 89 -9.02 8.52 -4.56
C GLU A 89 -9.75 7.49 -5.43
N LEU A 90 -10.40 6.53 -4.78
CA LEU A 90 -11.14 5.50 -5.47
C LEU A 90 -12.33 6.06 -6.23
N SER A 91 -13.08 6.96 -5.59
CA SER A 91 -14.22 7.61 -6.22
C SER A 91 -13.82 8.38 -7.47
N SER A 92 -12.71 9.08 -7.39
CA SER A 92 -12.17 9.82 -8.52
C SER A 92 -11.86 8.89 -9.69
N ALA A 93 -11.25 7.76 -9.41
CA ALA A 93 -10.90 6.78 -10.43
C ALA A 93 -12.12 6.13 -11.06
N ARG A 94 -13.21 5.99 -10.31
CA ARG A 94 -14.42 5.32 -10.78
C ARG A 94 -15.39 6.23 -11.49
N ARG A 95 -15.23 7.52 -11.36
CA ARG A 95 -16.22 8.46 -11.85
C ARG A 95 -16.62 8.22 -13.30
N GLY A 96 -15.65 8.02 -14.17
CA GLY A 96 -15.92 7.78 -15.58
C GLY A 96 -16.74 6.52 -15.83
N ARG A 97 -16.57 5.51 -15.03
CA ARG A 97 -17.30 4.25 -15.20
C ARG A 97 -18.75 4.36 -14.76
N MET A 98 -18.98 5.16 -13.75
CA MET A 98 -20.32 5.27 -13.17
C MET A 98 -21.27 6.09 -14.00
N LEU A 99 -20.77 6.75 -15.03
CA LEU A 99 -21.61 7.55 -15.92
C LEU A 99 -22.29 6.76 -17.01
N HIS A 100 -22.13 5.47 -17.00
CA HIS A 100 -22.77 4.61 -18.03
C HIS A 100 -24.13 4.15 -17.64
#